data_8c5d91858107eb40ed7661d8f75547cf
#
_entry.id   8c5d91858107eb40ed7661d8f75547cf
#
_cell.length_a   1.000
_cell.length_b   1.000
_cell.length_c   1.000
_cell.angle_alpha   90.00
_cell.angle_beta   90.00
_cell.angle_gamma   90.00
#
_symmetry.space_group_name_H-M   'P 1'
#
loop_
_entity.id
_entity.type
_entity.pdbx_description
1 polymer ?
#
loop_
_entity_poly.entity_id
_entity_poly.type
_entity_poly.pdbx_seq_one_letter_code
_entity_poly.pdbx_strand_id
1 'polypeptide(L)'
;MLARRLPTILPPMTIEEALETTKIHSVAGKIQNNHSLIVSRPFRSPHHIISDVALVGGGSWPQPGEISLAHHGILFLDELPEFRRAVLEVLRQPLEDRKITISRSKFSVEYPANIMLIASMNPCPCGYYNHPTKECNCPPGAVQKYLSKISGPLLDRIDIHIEVIPVELDKITNSSDSEPSSVIRARVVTARAIQTQRFQSYPGIYCNAQMTSSCLLYTSPSPRD
;
A
#
# COMPACT_ATOMS: atom_id res chain seq x y z
N MET A 1 -12.83 6.45 4.96
CA MET A 1 -13.76 6.29 3.81
C MET A 1 -13.06 6.34 2.45
N LEU A 2 -12.21 7.32 2.16
CA LEU A 2 -11.50 7.49 0.88
C LEU A 2 -10.68 6.25 0.48
N ALA A 3 -9.90 5.68 1.39
CA ALA A 3 -9.06 4.52 1.10
C ALA A 3 -9.82 3.34 0.47
N ARG A 4 -11.06 3.07 0.88
CA ARG A 4 -11.91 2.01 0.30
C ARG A 4 -12.37 2.29 -1.13
N ARG A 5 -12.24 3.53 -1.62
CA ARG A 5 -12.56 3.91 -3.00
C ARG A 5 -11.39 3.72 -3.94
N LEU A 6 -10.17 3.65 -3.43
CA LEU A 6 -8.97 3.50 -4.26
C LEU A 6 -8.98 2.28 -5.19
N PRO A 7 -9.46 1.09 -4.81
CA PRO A 7 -9.58 -0.03 -5.76
C PRO A 7 -10.42 0.30 -7.00
N THR A 8 -11.40 1.21 -6.86
CA THR A 8 -12.31 1.56 -7.98
C THR A 8 -11.66 2.42 -9.06
N ILE A 9 -10.53 3.08 -8.75
CA ILE A 9 -9.78 3.92 -9.70
C ILE A 9 -8.55 3.21 -10.26
N LEU A 10 -8.16 2.06 -9.72
CA LEU A 10 -7.03 1.28 -10.24
C LEU A 10 -7.38 0.62 -11.59
N PRO A 11 -6.37 0.37 -12.43
CA PRO A 11 -6.56 -0.40 -13.67
C PRO A 11 -7.15 -1.78 -13.38
N PRO A 12 -7.94 -2.35 -14.30
CA PRO A 12 -8.44 -3.72 -14.17
C PRO A 12 -7.27 -4.69 -14.03
N MET A 13 -7.51 -5.83 -13.38
CA MET A 13 -6.53 -6.91 -13.31
C MET A 13 -6.37 -7.57 -14.67
N THR A 14 -5.14 -7.96 -15.01
CA THR A 14 -4.90 -8.90 -16.11
C THR A 14 -5.31 -10.32 -15.70
N ILE A 15 -5.42 -11.23 -16.66
CA ILE A 15 -5.72 -12.64 -16.36
C ILE A 15 -4.62 -13.25 -15.47
N GLU A 16 -3.37 -12.90 -15.72
CA GLU A 16 -2.21 -13.36 -14.95
C GLU A 16 -2.28 -12.87 -13.50
N GLU A 17 -2.51 -11.55 -13.29
CA GLU A 17 -2.71 -10.97 -11.96
C GLU A 17 -3.89 -11.64 -11.22
N ALA A 18 -5.00 -11.91 -11.92
CA ALA A 18 -6.17 -12.55 -11.35
C ALA A 18 -5.88 -14.00 -10.93
N LEU A 19 -5.14 -14.77 -11.74
CA LEU A 19 -4.74 -16.14 -11.43
C LEU A 19 -3.79 -16.19 -10.22
N GLU A 20 -2.78 -15.32 -10.15
CA GLU A 20 -1.85 -15.24 -9.02
C GLU A 20 -2.59 -14.90 -7.73
N THR A 21 -3.45 -13.89 -7.76
CA THR A 21 -4.26 -13.50 -6.61
C THR A 21 -5.17 -14.63 -6.15
N THR A 22 -5.81 -15.32 -7.10
CA THR A 22 -6.70 -16.45 -6.81
C THR A 22 -5.93 -17.59 -6.14
N LYS A 23 -4.74 -17.94 -6.62
CA LYS A 23 -3.89 -18.97 -6.01
C LYS A 23 -3.59 -18.66 -4.54
N ILE A 24 -3.19 -17.42 -4.23
CA ILE A 24 -2.89 -17.01 -2.85
C ILE A 24 -4.13 -17.14 -1.94
N HIS A 25 -5.27 -16.64 -2.41
CA HIS A 25 -6.52 -16.71 -1.66
C HIS A 25 -7.04 -18.13 -1.51
N SER A 26 -6.78 -19.01 -2.49
CA SER A 26 -7.11 -20.43 -2.42
C SER A 26 -6.30 -21.14 -1.34
N VAL A 27 -4.97 -20.92 -1.31
CA VAL A 27 -4.08 -21.47 -0.27
C VAL A 27 -4.48 -20.99 1.13
N ALA A 28 -4.93 -19.74 1.24
CA ALA A 28 -5.44 -19.17 2.49
C ALA A 28 -6.84 -19.67 2.89
N GLY A 29 -7.51 -20.50 2.07
CA GLY A 29 -8.88 -20.96 2.31
C GLY A 29 -9.91 -19.82 2.29
N LYS A 30 -9.64 -18.73 1.57
CA LYS A 30 -10.49 -17.53 1.52
C LYS A 30 -11.35 -17.42 0.25
N ILE A 31 -11.31 -18.42 -0.61
CA ILE A 31 -12.19 -18.49 -1.79
C ILE A 31 -13.54 -19.05 -1.34
N GLN A 32 -14.60 -18.30 -1.56
CA GLN A 32 -15.97 -18.80 -1.36
C GLN A 32 -16.36 -19.70 -2.53
N ASN A 33 -17.10 -20.74 -2.26
CA ASN A 33 -17.45 -21.84 -3.19
C ASN A 33 -18.09 -21.43 -4.54
N ASN A 34 -18.47 -20.17 -4.71
CA ASN A 34 -19.09 -19.65 -5.93
C ASN A 34 -18.19 -18.76 -6.81
N HIS A 35 -16.93 -18.51 -6.41
CA HIS A 35 -16.01 -17.67 -7.19
C HIS A 35 -14.82 -18.50 -7.68
N SER A 36 -14.78 -18.76 -8.99
CA SER A 36 -13.67 -19.47 -9.61
C SER A 36 -12.42 -18.60 -9.79
N LEU A 37 -12.58 -17.28 -9.88
CA LEU A 37 -11.50 -16.33 -10.14
C LEU A 37 -11.74 -15.00 -9.45
N ILE A 38 -10.72 -14.46 -8.81
CA ILE A 38 -10.73 -13.11 -8.21
C ILE A 38 -10.35 -12.11 -9.30
N VAL A 39 -11.32 -11.32 -9.76
CA VAL A 39 -11.14 -10.32 -10.83
C VAL A 39 -11.08 -8.88 -10.33
N SER A 40 -11.33 -8.66 -9.04
CA SER A 40 -11.23 -7.34 -8.40
C SER A 40 -9.96 -7.25 -7.55
N ARG A 41 -9.29 -6.08 -7.61
CA ARG A 41 -8.09 -5.85 -6.81
C ARG A 41 -8.40 -5.97 -5.32
N PRO A 42 -7.69 -6.80 -4.55
CA PRO A 42 -7.90 -6.95 -3.12
C PRO A 42 -7.68 -5.63 -2.38
N PHE A 43 -8.48 -5.41 -1.35
CA PHE A 43 -8.29 -4.33 -0.38
C PHE A 43 -8.22 -4.94 1.01
N ARG A 44 -7.05 -4.85 1.63
CA ARG A 44 -6.79 -5.35 2.99
C ARG A 44 -6.53 -4.19 3.92
N SER A 45 -7.21 -4.19 5.07
CA SER A 45 -7.09 -3.14 6.08
C SER A 45 -7.01 -3.79 7.46
N PRO A 46 -5.86 -4.37 7.83
CA PRO A 46 -5.69 -4.95 9.15
C PRO A 46 -5.71 -3.85 10.22
N HIS A 47 -6.22 -4.18 11.38
CA HIS A 47 -6.21 -3.29 12.54
C HIS A 47 -4.80 -3.21 13.14
N HIS A 48 -4.44 -2.09 13.77
CA HIS A 48 -3.09 -1.86 14.33
C HIS A 48 -2.66 -2.87 15.43
N ILE A 49 -3.61 -3.60 16.05
CA ILE A 49 -3.30 -4.67 17.01
C ILE A 49 -2.88 -6.00 16.37
N ILE A 50 -2.84 -6.06 15.02
CA ILE A 50 -2.45 -7.28 14.30
C ILE A 50 -1.06 -7.76 14.75
N SER A 51 -0.86 -9.08 14.81
CA SER A 51 0.46 -9.66 15.04
C SER A 51 1.28 -9.67 13.74
N ASP A 52 2.63 -9.73 13.89
CA ASP A 52 3.57 -9.91 12.79
C ASP A 52 3.25 -11.17 11.97
N VAL A 53 2.95 -12.28 12.63
CA VAL A 53 2.55 -13.54 11.98
C VAL A 53 1.27 -13.40 11.17
N ALA A 54 0.27 -12.67 11.67
CA ALA A 54 -0.97 -12.46 10.92
C ALA A 54 -0.76 -11.51 9.72
N LEU A 55 0.17 -10.56 9.83
CA LEU A 55 0.49 -9.63 8.76
C LEU A 55 1.33 -10.30 7.65
N VAL A 56 2.41 -10.98 8.02
CA VAL A 56 3.37 -11.62 7.10
C VAL A 56 2.87 -12.99 6.64
N GLY A 57 2.30 -13.73 7.54
CA GLY A 57 1.96 -15.14 7.38
C GLY A 57 2.83 -16.03 8.28
N GLY A 58 2.50 -17.28 8.34
CA GLY A 58 3.18 -18.27 9.17
C GLY A 58 2.25 -19.36 9.68
N GLY A 59 2.56 -19.88 10.86
CA GLY A 59 1.86 -21.02 11.46
C GLY A 59 2.64 -22.32 11.35
N SER A 60 2.06 -23.42 11.85
CA SER A 60 2.64 -24.77 11.73
C SER A 60 2.75 -25.19 10.25
N TRP A 61 1.75 -24.84 9.46
CA TRP A 61 1.79 -24.86 8.00
C TRP A 61 1.88 -23.39 7.53
N PRO A 62 2.91 -23.03 6.74
CA PRO A 62 3.06 -21.69 6.25
C PRO A 62 1.83 -21.22 5.50
N GLN A 63 1.08 -20.28 6.07
CA GLN A 63 -0.09 -19.65 5.45
C GLN A 63 0.25 -18.21 5.07
N PRO A 64 -0.29 -17.71 3.93
CA PRO A 64 -0.09 -16.32 3.55
C PRO A 64 -0.81 -15.38 4.53
N GLY A 65 -0.13 -14.27 4.90
CA GLY A 65 -0.68 -13.20 5.73
C GLY A 65 -1.40 -12.11 4.94
N GLU A 66 -1.80 -11.05 5.65
CA GLU A 66 -2.55 -9.94 5.07
C GLU A 66 -1.79 -9.22 3.93
N ILE A 67 -0.44 -9.18 3.99
CA ILE A 67 0.36 -8.59 2.91
C ILE A 67 0.20 -9.41 1.64
N SER A 68 0.37 -10.74 1.69
CA SER A 68 0.21 -11.60 0.51
C SER A 68 -1.23 -11.63 0.03
N LEU A 69 -2.21 -11.54 0.93
CA LEU A 69 -3.63 -11.40 0.57
C LEU A 69 -3.97 -10.06 -0.11
N ALA A 70 -3.11 -9.05 0.04
CA ALA A 70 -3.23 -7.79 -0.67
C ALA A 70 -2.51 -7.77 -2.03
N HIS A 71 -1.92 -8.90 -2.46
CA HIS A 71 -1.18 -9.01 -3.72
C HIS A 71 -2.00 -8.49 -4.92
N HIS A 72 -1.38 -7.68 -5.79
CA HIS A 72 -2.00 -6.93 -6.89
C HIS A 72 -3.13 -5.98 -6.46
N GLY A 73 -3.17 -5.64 -5.19
CA GLY A 73 -4.18 -4.77 -4.59
C GLY A 73 -3.61 -3.76 -3.62
N ILE A 74 -4.37 -3.41 -2.62
CA ILE A 74 -4.06 -2.38 -1.64
C ILE A 74 -3.97 -2.98 -0.24
N LEU A 75 -2.86 -2.66 0.44
CA LEU A 75 -2.73 -2.80 1.89
C LEU A 75 -2.90 -1.41 2.51
N PHE A 76 -3.97 -1.20 3.24
CA PHE A 76 -4.25 0.05 3.94
C PHE A 76 -3.97 -0.09 5.43
N LEU A 77 -3.08 0.74 5.95
CA LEU A 77 -2.74 0.81 7.37
C LEU A 77 -3.22 2.16 7.94
N ASP A 78 -4.32 2.11 8.67
CA ASP A 78 -4.84 3.27 9.37
C ASP A 78 -4.10 3.46 10.71
N GLU A 79 -3.90 4.71 11.14
CA GLU A 79 -3.19 5.04 12.36
C GLU A 79 -1.78 4.39 12.41
N LEU A 80 -0.98 4.58 11.35
CA LEU A 80 0.32 3.95 11.17
C LEU A 80 1.23 3.96 12.42
N PRO A 81 1.36 5.05 13.22
CA PRO A 81 2.19 5.06 14.43
C PRO A 81 1.63 4.22 15.59
N GLU A 82 0.40 3.70 15.50
CA GLU A 82 -0.16 2.83 16.54
C GLU A 82 0.20 1.35 16.34
N PHE A 83 0.69 0.99 15.16
CA PHE A 83 1.24 -0.34 14.94
C PHE A 83 2.52 -0.54 15.75
N ARG A 84 2.75 -1.76 16.22
CA ARG A 84 4.01 -2.11 16.88
C ARG A 84 5.17 -1.95 15.88
N ARG A 85 6.28 -1.40 16.33
CA ARG A 85 7.45 -1.17 15.48
C ARG A 85 7.92 -2.45 14.77
N ALA A 86 7.94 -3.59 15.45
CA ALA A 86 8.29 -4.87 14.85
C ALA A 86 7.38 -5.23 13.66
N VAL A 87 6.07 -4.92 13.75
CA VAL A 87 5.09 -5.16 12.70
C VAL A 87 5.33 -4.24 11.49
N LEU A 88 5.77 -3.00 11.73
CA LEU A 88 6.10 -2.06 10.65
C LEU A 88 7.41 -2.44 9.94
N GLU A 89 8.40 -2.91 10.67
CA GLU A 89 9.70 -3.29 10.09
C GLU A 89 9.59 -4.48 9.12
N VAL A 90 8.63 -5.39 9.30
CA VAL A 90 8.45 -6.53 8.38
C VAL A 90 7.89 -6.11 7.02
N LEU A 91 7.33 -4.90 6.89
CA LEU A 91 6.87 -4.36 5.60
C LEU A 91 8.02 -4.00 4.66
N ARG A 92 9.23 -3.81 5.18
CA ARG A 92 10.38 -3.36 4.36
C ARG A 92 10.69 -4.35 3.24
N GLN A 93 10.77 -5.64 3.56
CA GLN A 93 11.06 -6.65 2.56
C GLN A 93 10.01 -6.71 1.44
N PRO A 94 8.70 -6.84 1.70
CA PRO A 94 7.71 -6.89 0.62
C PRO A 94 7.62 -5.60 -0.21
N LEU A 95 7.95 -4.44 0.36
CA LEU A 95 7.98 -3.18 -0.41
C LEU A 95 9.18 -3.12 -1.36
N GLU A 96 10.32 -3.74 -1.02
CA GLU A 96 11.49 -3.82 -1.89
C GLU A 96 11.41 -4.99 -2.87
N ASP A 97 11.25 -6.22 -2.33
CA ASP A 97 11.38 -7.46 -3.09
C ASP A 97 10.08 -7.92 -3.73
N ARG A 98 8.93 -7.32 -3.35
CA ARG A 98 7.56 -7.71 -3.78
C ARG A 98 7.23 -9.16 -3.48
N LYS A 99 7.90 -9.72 -2.48
CA LYS A 99 7.70 -11.08 -1.99
C LYS A 99 7.95 -11.15 -0.49
N ILE A 100 7.40 -12.17 0.13
CA ILE A 100 7.60 -12.50 1.54
C ILE A 100 8.16 -13.91 1.62
N THR A 101 9.25 -14.08 2.34
CA THR A 101 9.82 -15.38 2.63
C THR A 101 9.46 -15.80 4.05
N ILE A 102 8.72 -16.88 4.19
CA ILE A 102 8.40 -17.50 5.48
C ILE A 102 9.31 -18.71 5.66
N SER A 103 10.35 -18.55 6.49
CA SER A 103 11.28 -19.64 6.79
C SER A 103 10.96 -20.28 8.14
N ARG A 104 10.88 -21.60 8.17
CA ARG A 104 10.71 -22.44 9.35
C ARG A 104 11.72 -23.59 9.27
N SER A 105 11.97 -24.28 10.37
CA SER A 105 12.99 -25.34 10.46
C SER A 105 12.88 -26.44 9.38
N LYS A 106 11.68 -26.67 8.85
CA LYS A 106 11.41 -27.72 7.83
C LYS A 106 10.99 -27.18 6.47
N PHE A 107 10.58 -25.89 6.37
CA PHE A 107 10.01 -25.33 5.17
C PHE A 107 10.48 -23.89 4.98
N SER A 108 10.75 -23.53 3.73
CA SER A 108 10.87 -22.16 3.30
C SER A 108 9.91 -21.95 2.13
N VAL A 109 8.98 -21.02 2.28
CA VAL A 109 7.95 -20.73 1.28
C VAL A 109 8.00 -19.24 0.96
N GLU A 110 8.01 -18.91 -0.33
CA GLU A 110 7.88 -17.55 -0.79
C GLU A 110 6.44 -17.28 -1.28
N TYR A 111 5.86 -16.18 -0.80
CA TYR A 111 4.59 -15.66 -1.29
C TYR A 111 4.81 -14.35 -2.02
N PRO A 112 4.20 -14.14 -3.19
CA PRO A 112 4.25 -12.86 -3.85
C PRO A 112 3.51 -11.80 -3.03
N ALA A 113 4.03 -10.56 -3.07
CA ALA A 113 3.56 -9.45 -2.27
C ALA A 113 3.69 -8.11 -3.02
N ASN A 114 3.31 -8.11 -4.30
CA ASN A 114 3.27 -6.88 -5.09
C ASN A 114 2.04 -6.06 -4.68
N ILE A 115 2.23 -5.18 -3.69
CA ILE A 115 1.16 -4.41 -3.05
C ILE A 115 1.33 -2.91 -3.30
N MET A 116 0.22 -2.18 -3.28
CA MET A 116 0.22 -0.74 -3.06
C MET A 116 0.00 -0.49 -1.57
N LEU A 117 1.05 -0.03 -0.87
CA LEU A 117 0.91 0.38 0.52
C LEU A 117 0.29 1.78 0.57
N ILE A 118 -0.76 1.91 1.35
CA ILE A 118 -1.38 3.18 1.70
C ILE A 118 -1.47 3.24 3.21
N ALA A 119 -1.00 4.32 3.79
CA ALA A 119 -1.05 4.54 5.22
C ALA A 119 -1.68 5.90 5.54
N SER A 120 -2.38 5.98 6.66
CA SER A 120 -2.84 7.24 7.22
C SER A 120 -2.32 7.39 8.64
N MET A 121 -2.07 8.64 9.04
CA MET A 121 -1.66 8.96 10.39
C MET A 121 -2.09 10.37 10.77
N ASN A 122 -2.28 10.60 12.04
CA ASN A 122 -2.42 11.94 12.59
C ASN A 122 -1.04 12.63 12.71
N PRO A 123 -0.98 13.96 12.69
CA PRO A 123 0.29 14.69 12.83
C PRO A 123 0.89 14.57 14.24
N CYS A 124 0.07 14.22 15.25
CA CYS A 124 0.48 14.03 16.64
C CYS A 124 -0.60 13.22 17.40
N PRO A 125 -0.35 12.81 18.66
CA PRO A 125 -1.34 12.06 19.45
C PRO A 125 -2.68 12.77 19.65
N CYS A 126 -2.71 14.11 19.79
CA CYS A 126 -3.95 14.86 19.91
C CYS A 126 -4.59 15.24 18.57
N GLY A 127 -3.87 15.08 17.44
CA GLY A 127 -4.35 15.37 16.09
C GLY A 127 -4.26 16.84 15.65
N TYR A 128 -3.77 17.76 16.50
CA TYR A 128 -3.83 19.20 16.23
C TYR A 128 -2.46 19.87 16.01
N TYR A 129 -1.40 19.11 15.85
CA TYR A 129 -0.10 19.68 15.52
C TYR A 129 -0.15 20.36 14.15
N ASN A 130 0.30 21.61 14.06
CA ASN A 130 0.18 22.50 12.89
C ASN A 130 -1.27 22.75 12.40
N HIS A 131 -2.27 22.57 13.26
CA HIS A 131 -3.64 22.87 12.89
C HIS A 131 -3.87 24.41 12.85
N PRO A 132 -4.51 24.95 11.79
CA PRO A 132 -4.63 26.40 11.60
C PRO A 132 -5.47 27.13 12.67
N THR A 133 -6.41 26.44 13.32
CA THR A 133 -7.37 27.06 14.26
C THR A 133 -7.43 26.42 15.65
N LYS A 134 -6.75 25.28 15.84
CA LYS A 134 -6.76 24.55 17.13
C LYS A 134 -5.34 24.37 17.65
N GLU A 135 -5.16 24.61 18.93
CA GLU A 135 -3.85 24.41 19.57
C GLU A 135 -3.57 22.95 19.87
N CYS A 136 -2.31 22.56 19.68
CA CYS A 136 -1.82 21.25 20.01
C CYS A 136 -1.54 21.16 21.52
N ASN A 137 -2.22 20.25 22.23
CA ASN A 137 -2.09 20.02 23.66
C ASN A 137 -1.07 18.91 24.02
N CYS A 138 -0.23 18.51 23.08
CA CYS A 138 0.78 17.49 23.34
C CYS A 138 1.92 18.06 24.22
N PRO A 139 2.36 17.31 25.24
CA PRO A 139 3.51 17.75 26.05
C PRO A 139 4.79 17.82 25.19
N PRO A 140 5.80 18.61 25.64
CA PRO A 140 7.07 18.73 24.94
C PRO A 140 7.69 17.36 24.60
N GLY A 141 8.13 17.18 23.36
CA GLY A 141 8.72 15.92 22.89
C GLY A 141 7.74 14.79 22.53
N ALA A 142 6.46 14.88 22.87
CA ALA A 142 5.48 13.85 22.56
C ALA A 142 5.24 13.69 21.05
N VAL A 143 5.23 14.78 20.31
CA VAL A 143 5.10 14.76 18.84
C VAL A 143 6.27 14.02 18.21
N GLN A 144 7.51 14.36 18.61
CA GLN A 144 8.71 13.71 18.09
C GLN A 144 8.73 12.22 18.45
N LYS A 145 8.38 11.86 19.69
CA LYS A 145 8.27 10.46 20.11
C LYS A 145 7.19 9.70 19.32
N TYR A 146 6.09 10.34 18.98
CA TYR A 146 5.02 9.76 18.18
C TYR A 146 5.48 9.49 16.74
N LEU A 147 6.10 10.46 16.08
CA LEU A 147 6.61 10.34 14.72
C LEU A 147 7.77 9.35 14.62
N SER A 148 8.64 9.27 15.64
CA SER A 148 9.79 8.34 15.68
C SER A 148 9.41 6.86 15.81
N LYS A 149 8.13 6.54 16.03
CA LYS A 149 7.64 5.15 15.95
C LYS A 149 7.80 4.57 14.55
N ILE A 150 7.73 5.42 13.51
CA ILE A 150 7.96 5.02 12.12
C ILE A 150 9.46 5.22 11.83
N SER A 151 10.13 4.17 11.36
CA SER A 151 11.55 4.26 11.05
C SER A 151 11.80 5.02 9.74
N GLY A 152 12.94 5.75 9.68
CA GLY A 152 13.38 6.41 8.44
C GLY A 152 13.41 5.44 7.25
N PRO A 153 14.06 4.26 7.37
CA PRO A 153 14.08 3.28 6.29
C PRO A 153 12.73 2.81 5.78
N LEU A 154 11.68 2.82 6.61
CA LEU A 154 10.31 2.54 6.13
C LEU A 154 9.71 3.73 5.38
N LEU A 155 9.94 4.96 5.89
CA LEU A 155 9.49 6.18 5.23
C LEU A 155 10.12 6.35 3.84
N ASP A 156 11.41 6.02 3.69
CA ASP A 156 12.14 6.09 2.41
C ASP A 156 11.55 5.15 1.33
N ARG A 157 10.71 4.18 1.73
CA ARG A 157 10.04 3.25 0.81
C ARG A 157 8.61 3.66 0.46
N ILE A 158 8.15 4.75 1.05
CA ILE A 158 6.86 5.35 0.73
C ILE A 158 7.11 6.50 -0.24
N ASP A 159 6.77 6.31 -1.51
CA ASP A 159 7.12 7.24 -2.59
C ASP A 159 6.41 8.59 -2.52
N ILE A 160 5.22 8.65 -1.90
CA ILE A 160 4.39 9.85 -1.89
C ILE A 160 3.91 10.14 -0.47
N HIS A 161 4.26 11.32 0.03
CA HIS A 161 3.79 11.84 1.31
C HIS A 161 2.87 13.04 1.05
N ILE A 162 1.65 13.00 1.61
CA ILE A 162 0.65 14.04 1.42
C ILE A 162 0.17 14.54 2.77
N GLU A 163 0.25 15.85 2.99
CA GLU A 163 -0.40 16.49 4.12
C GLU A 163 -1.83 16.89 3.74
N VAL A 164 -2.80 16.43 4.54
CA VAL A 164 -4.21 16.73 4.35
C VAL A 164 -4.61 17.84 5.32
N ILE A 165 -4.91 19.01 4.77
CA ILE A 165 -5.32 20.17 5.56
C ILE A 165 -6.82 20.03 5.91
N PRO A 166 -7.25 20.46 7.13
CA PRO A 166 -8.66 20.50 7.49
C PRO A 166 -9.47 21.38 6.53
N VAL A 167 -10.60 20.88 6.06
CA VAL A 167 -11.51 21.61 5.18
C VAL A 167 -12.53 22.36 6.02
N GLU A 168 -12.76 23.64 5.72
CA GLU A 168 -13.81 24.44 6.34
C GLU A 168 -15.20 23.87 6.08
N LEU A 169 -16.07 23.89 7.10
CA LEU A 169 -17.42 23.30 7.00
C LEU A 169 -18.23 23.88 5.83
N ASP A 170 -18.09 25.18 5.56
CA ASP A 170 -18.81 25.87 4.47
C ASP A 170 -18.43 25.32 3.09
N LYS A 171 -17.19 24.84 2.92
CA LYS A 171 -16.74 24.21 1.68
C LYS A 171 -17.26 22.77 1.52
N ILE A 172 -17.63 22.11 2.62
CA ILE A 172 -18.23 20.77 2.59
C ILE A 172 -19.71 20.85 2.22
N THR A 173 -20.43 21.84 2.75
CA THR A 173 -21.86 22.04 2.49
C THR A 173 -22.16 22.60 1.11
N ASN A 174 -21.27 23.42 0.54
CA ASN A 174 -21.37 24.03 -0.77
C ASN A 174 -20.60 23.28 -1.86
N SER A 175 -20.22 22.00 -1.61
CA SER A 175 -19.47 21.24 -2.59
C SER A 175 -20.28 20.99 -3.86
N SER A 176 -19.78 21.49 -4.99
CA SER A 176 -20.15 21.00 -6.32
C SER A 176 -19.83 19.50 -6.40
N ASP A 177 -20.58 18.79 -7.23
CA ASP A 177 -20.35 17.35 -7.46
C ASP A 177 -18.87 17.07 -7.73
N SER A 178 -18.27 16.23 -6.88
CA SER A 178 -16.89 15.83 -7.05
C SER A 178 -16.73 14.89 -8.24
N GLU A 179 -15.56 14.90 -8.87
CA GLU A 179 -15.25 14.07 -10.02
C GLU A 179 -15.53 12.57 -9.74
N PRO A 180 -16.31 11.88 -10.58
CA PRO A 180 -16.64 10.47 -10.37
C PRO A 180 -15.42 9.57 -10.58
N SER A 181 -15.35 8.47 -9.81
CA SER A 181 -14.25 7.50 -9.88
C SER A 181 -14.01 6.93 -11.29
N SER A 182 -15.02 6.88 -12.15
CA SER A 182 -14.89 6.42 -13.53
C SER A 182 -13.99 7.32 -14.38
N VAL A 183 -14.09 8.64 -14.22
CA VAL A 183 -13.27 9.63 -14.93
C VAL A 183 -11.81 9.57 -14.42
N ILE A 184 -11.63 9.50 -13.10
CA ILE A 184 -10.30 9.32 -12.50
C ILE A 184 -9.67 8.03 -13.01
N ARG A 185 -10.43 6.92 -13.03
CA ARG A 185 -9.95 5.62 -13.53
C ARG A 185 -9.51 5.69 -14.99
N ALA A 186 -10.25 6.39 -15.85
CA ALA A 186 -9.86 6.55 -17.25
C ALA A 186 -8.47 7.19 -17.39
N ARG A 187 -8.18 8.25 -16.64
CA ARG A 187 -6.85 8.88 -16.61
C ARG A 187 -5.76 7.94 -16.10
N VAL A 188 -6.07 7.19 -15.01
CA VAL A 188 -5.12 6.21 -14.44
C VAL A 188 -4.81 5.08 -15.43
N VAL A 189 -5.82 4.57 -16.14
CA VAL A 189 -5.65 3.54 -17.18
C VAL A 189 -4.79 4.06 -18.32
N THR A 190 -5.03 5.29 -18.79
CA THR A 190 -4.21 5.92 -19.84
C THR A 190 -2.74 6.07 -19.39
N ALA A 191 -2.51 6.57 -18.18
CA ALA A 191 -1.15 6.68 -17.63
C ALA A 191 -0.47 5.32 -17.50
N ARG A 192 -1.20 4.28 -17.07
CA ARG A 192 -0.69 2.91 -16.99
C ARG A 192 -0.32 2.35 -18.37
N ALA A 193 -1.12 2.61 -19.40
CA ALA A 193 -0.82 2.18 -20.76
C ALA A 193 0.50 2.78 -21.28
N ILE A 194 0.75 4.07 -21.01
CA ILE A 194 2.01 4.74 -21.35
C ILE A 194 3.19 4.07 -20.63
N GLN A 195 3.05 3.78 -19.34
CA GLN A 195 4.09 3.10 -18.57
C GLN A 195 4.36 1.69 -19.08
N THR A 196 3.30 0.92 -19.37
CA THR A 196 3.42 -0.43 -19.93
C THR A 196 4.17 -0.41 -21.26
N GLN A 197 3.86 0.54 -22.14
CA GLN A 197 4.59 0.72 -23.40
C GLN A 197 6.06 1.07 -23.16
N ARG A 198 6.35 2.00 -22.23
CA ARG A 198 7.72 2.39 -21.85
C ARG A 198 8.57 1.19 -21.42
N PHE A 199 7.98 0.30 -20.62
CA PHE A 199 8.70 -0.82 -20.02
C PHE A 199 8.53 -2.15 -20.77
N GLN A 200 8.03 -2.12 -22.00
CA GLN A 200 7.80 -3.32 -22.81
C GLN A 200 9.06 -4.20 -22.97
N SER A 201 10.25 -3.58 -23.01
CA SER A 201 11.53 -4.29 -23.10
C SER A 201 12.12 -4.74 -21.76
N TYR A 202 11.43 -4.45 -20.62
CA TYR A 202 11.90 -4.75 -19.27
C TYR A 202 10.97 -5.72 -18.56
N PRO A 203 11.24 -7.05 -18.61
CA PRO A 203 10.39 -8.04 -17.96
C PRO A 203 10.22 -7.78 -16.46
N GLY A 204 8.98 -7.84 -15.95
CA GLY A 204 8.66 -7.64 -14.54
C GLY A 204 8.54 -6.19 -14.07
N ILE A 205 8.71 -5.20 -14.98
CA ILE A 205 8.52 -3.77 -14.69
C ILE A 205 7.25 -3.29 -15.41
N TYR A 206 6.27 -2.84 -14.66
CA TYR A 206 4.96 -2.41 -15.18
C TYR A 206 4.64 -0.94 -14.88
N CYS A 207 5.42 -0.29 -14.00
CA CYS A 207 5.22 1.11 -13.62
C CYS A 207 6.53 1.74 -13.12
N ASN A 208 6.54 3.07 -13.04
CA ASN A 208 7.71 3.84 -12.63
C ASN A 208 8.22 3.46 -11.23
N ALA A 209 7.32 3.18 -10.27
CA ALA A 209 7.70 2.73 -8.93
C ALA A 209 8.44 1.38 -8.89
N GLN A 210 8.48 0.67 -10.01
CA GLN A 210 9.18 -0.61 -10.14
C GLN A 210 10.54 -0.48 -10.84
N MET A 211 10.94 0.72 -11.24
CA MET A 211 12.23 0.93 -11.89
C MET A 211 13.39 0.55 -10.98
N THR A 212 14.35 -0.16 -11.54
CA THR A 212 15.64 -0.40 -10.90
C THR A 212 16.61 0.75 -11.19
N SER A 213 17.72 0.84 -10.46
CA SER A 213 18.74 1.86 -10.70
C SER A 213 19.27 1.83 -12.14
N SER A 214 19.36 0.64 -12.75
CA SER A 214 19.73 0.50 -14.16
C SER A 214 18.69 1.08 -15.10
N CYS A 215 17.40 0.90 -14.82
CA CYS A 215 16.34 1.53 -15.63
C CYS A 215 16.40 3.05 -15.55
N LEU A 216 16.69 3.62 -14.38
CA LEU A 216 16.80 5.08 -14.20
C LEU A 216 17.92 5.68 -15.05
N LEU A 217 19.06 4.98 -15.15
CA LEU A 217 20.20 5.45 -15.95
C LEU A 217 19.93 5.49 -17.47
N TYR A 218 19.05 4.60 -17.97
CA TYR A 218 18.77 4.49 -19.40
C TYR A 218 17.44 5.13 -19.85
N THR A 219 16.52 5.38 -18.93
CA THR A 219 15.17 5.88 -19.26
C THR A 219 14.87 7.28 -18.74
N SER A 220 15.70 7.80 -17.85
CA SER A 220 15.58 9.16 -17.34
C SER A 220 16.56 10.06 -18.08
N PRO A 221 16.14 11.22 -18.61
CA PRO A 221 17.09 12.20 -19.11
C PRO A 221 18.02 12.62 -17.98
N SER A 222 19.32 12.67 -18.28
CA SER A 222 20.32 13.14 -17.31
C SER A 222 20.01 14.60 -16.93
N PRO A 223 20.08 14.96 -15.64
CA PRO A 223 19.95 16.39 -15.26
C PRO A 223 21.05 17.29 -15.86
N ARG A 224 22.00 16.70 -16.59
CA ARG A 224 23.13 17.39 -17.23
C ARG A 224 22.98 17.51 -18.75
N ASP A 225 21.95 16.92 -19.33
CA ASP A 225 21.55 17.05 -20.72
C ASP A 225 20.39 18.03 -20.84
#